data_a2a128fd37efb201bb8d5b33074cb8c0
#
_entry.id   a2a128fd37efb201bb8d5b33074cb8c0
#
_cell.length_a   1.000
_cell.length_b   1.000
_cell.length_c   1.000
_cell.angle_alpha   90.00
_cell.angle_beta   90.00
_cell.angle_gamma   90.00
#
_symmetry.space_group_name_H-M   'P 1'
#
loop_
_entity.id
_entity.type
_entity.pdbx_description
1 polymer ?
#
loop_
_entity_poly.entity_id
_entity_poly.type
_entity_poly.pdbx_seq_one_letter_code
_entity_poly.pdbx_strand_id
1 'polypeptide(L)'
;MRLRIALRLLVTIPLSGVVIASILSAGWLVLGSPTVARGATWFSITKVGDSEFIGAPDQPFFTLVLGNDSRSISEDTGLGDAIHVVGVNPATGQASILNVPRDTEAPGGGKINAFNSNGGLPAMVEQLNRMMGIEIKYAITTNFTGFMAMVDEIGGIDIDVPPVTEGDGKWNDDNTGAFFEPGPQKFNGSQALAFSRDRYDFETTGDVTRSANQARLIIAALATLRAQNPGDTGTLKLAATLARHVTTQNLSLSEIYRLGRFALTVDPTVIKNLTIPVGGGSGTNLSVGAGASELFSDFADDATLQNH
;
A
#
# COMPACT_ATOMS: atom_id res chain seq x y z
N MET A 1 39.82 19.61 -14.13
CA MET A 1 38.65 19.21 -13.30
C MET A 1 37.33 19.26 -14.07
N ARG A 2 37.05 20.27 -14.88
CA ARG A 2 35.81 20.43 -15.68
C ARG A 2 35.60 19.35 -16.77
N LEU A 3 36.66 18.85 -17.41
CA LEU A 3 36.57 17.85 -18.47
C LEU A 3 36.17 16.44 -17.96
N ARG A 4 36.57 16.09 -16.73
CA ARG A 4 36.21 14.79 -16.11
C ARG A 4 34.74 14.75 -15.65
N ILE A 5 34.13 15.89 -15.34
CA ILE A 5 32.69 15.99 -14.98
C ILE A 5 31.83 15.88 -16.24
N ALA A 6 32.25 16.55 -17.34
CA ALA A 6 31.53 16.46 -18.62
C ALA A 6 31.58 15.05 -19.22
N LEU A 7 32.70 14.32 -19.07
CA LEU A 7 32.83 12.94 -19.57
C LEU A 7 31.96 11.95 -18.74
N ARG A 8 31.81 12.17 -17.44
CA ARG A 8 30.91 11.36 -16.60
C ARG A 8 29.44 11.60 -16.94
N LEU A 9 29.04 12.83 -17.19
CA LEU A 9 27.68 13.18 -17.62
C LEU A 9 27.36 12.62 -19.03
N LEU A 10 28.30 12.60 -19.94
CA LEU A 10 28.14 12.08 -21.32
C LEU A 10 28.03 10.54 -21.38
N VAL A 11 28.56 9.81 -20.39
CA VAL A 11 28.50 8.35 -20.33
C VAL A 11 27.31 7.85 -19.49
N THR A 12 26.91 8.60 -18.48
CA THR A 12 25.81 8.20 -17.60
C THR A 12 24.42 8.46 -18.20
N ILE A 13 24.27 9.49 -19.04
CA ILE A 13 22.99 9.80 -19.72
C ILE A 13 22.62 8.73 -20.75
N PRO A 14 23.50 8.24 -21.65
CA PRO A 14 23.12 7.19 -22.58
C PRO A 14 22.94 5.83 -21.92
N LEU A 15 23.70 5.50 -20.85
CA LEU A 15 23.51 4.23 -20.13
C LEU A 15 22.16 4.19 -19.39
N SER A 16 21.79 5.28 -18.74
CA SER A 16 20.47 5.39 -18.11
C SER A 16 19.33 5.38 -19.15
N GLY A 17 19.54 5.98 -20.31
CA GLY A 17 18.60 5.94 -21.44
C GLY A 17 18.43 4.53 -22.01
N VAL A 18 19.50 3.76 -22.12
CA VAL A 18 19.47 2.36 -22.58
C VAL A 18 18.80 1.45 -21.54
N VAL A 19 19.08 1.65 -20.25
CA VAL A 19 18.42 0.90 -19.17
C VAL A 19 16.93 1.24 -19.12
N ILE A 20 16.56 2.51 -19.23
CA ILE A 20 15.15 2.94 -19.29
C ILE A 20 14.47 2.38 -20.54
N ALA A 21 15.08 2.42 -21.71
CA ALA A 21 14.55 1.84 -22.94
C ALA A 21 14.42 0.31 -22.83
N SER A 22 15.34 -0.36 -22.15
CA SER A 22 15.29 -1.80 -21.91
C SER A 22 14.17 -2.18 -20.91
N ILE A 23 13.94 -1.37 -19.88
CA ILE A 23 12.81 -1.54 -18.94
C ILE A 23 11.49 -1.28 -19.66
N LEU A 24 11.41 -0.23 -20.45
CA LEU A 24 10.20 0.11 -21.23
C LEU A 24 9.92 -0.94 -22.32
N SER A 25 10.94 -1.44 -23.01
CA SER A 25 10.78 -2.48 -24.02
C SER A 25 10.50 -3.85 -23.41
N ALA A 26 11.10 -4.21 -22.28
CA ALA A 26 10.76 -5.41 -21.53
C ALA A 26 9.33 -5.32 -20.96
N GLY A 27 8.96 -4.19 -20.40
CA GLY A 27 7.59 -3.92 -19.95
C GLY A 27 6.58 -3.98 -21.10
N TRP A 28 6.91 -3.41 -22.26
CA TRP A 28 6.04 -3.44 -23.45
C TRP A 28 5.94 -4.83 -24.08
N LEU A 29 7.05 -5.58 -24.13
CA LEU A 29 7.07 -6.98 -24.57
C LEU A 29 6.28 -7.88 -23.63
N VAL A 30 6.30 -7.62 -22.33
CA VAL A 30 5.57 -8.42 -21.34
C VAL A 30 4.09 -8.03 -21.28
N LEU A 31 3.76 -6.73 -21.36
CA LEU A 31 2.37 -6.24 -21.32
C LEU A 31 1.66 -6.36 -22.67
N GLY A 32 2.39 -6.32 -23.79
CA GLY A 32 1.86 -6.42 -25.15
C GLY A 32 1.86 -7.83 -25.75
N SER A 33 2.51 -8.81 -25.11
CA SER A 33 2.62 -10.16 -25.67
C SER A 33 1.47 -11.06 -25.19
N PRO A 34 0.62 -11.57 -26.08
CA PRO A 34 -0.46 -12.49 -25.72
C PRO A 34 0.03 -13.86 -25.25
N THR A 35 1.34 -14.11 -25.26
CA THR A 35 1.98 -15.41 -24.97
C THR A 35 2.56 -15.53 -23.57
N VAL A 36 2.62 -14.43 -22.77
CA VAL A 36 3.04 -14.56 -21.38
C VAL A 36 1.84 -15.03 -20.57
N ALA A 37 1.90 -16.27 -20.09
CA ALA A 37 0.92 -16.78 -19.14
C ALA A 37 0.88 -15.82 -17.94
N ARG A 38 -0.24 -15.11 -17.79
CA ARG A 38 -0.46 -14.26 -16.61
C ARG A 38 -0.60 -15.17 -15.41
N GLY A 39 0.24 -14.96 -14.40
CA GLY A 39 0.04 -15.57 -13.08
C GLY A 39 -1.23 -15.02 -12.41
N ALA A 40 -1.53 -15.49 -11.21
CA ALA A 40 -2.61 -14.90 -10.42
C ALA A 40 -2.38 -13.39 -10.26
N THR A 41 -3.42 -12.60 -10.44
CA THR A 41 -3.34 -11.16 -10.20
C THR A 41 -3.22 -10.92 -8.71
N TRP A 42 -2.21 -10.18 -8.28
CA TRP A 42 -2.00 -9.84 -6.87
C TRP A 42 -2.77 -8.58 -6.48
N PHE A 43 -2.66 -7.54 -7.32
CA PHE A 43 -3.33 -6.27 -7.11
C PHE A 43 -3.52 -5.51 -8.42
N SER A 44 -4.39 -4.53 -8.39
CA SER A 44 -4.52 -3.55 -9.47
C SER A 44 -4.05 -2.17 -9.01
N ILE A 45 -3.51 -1.39 -9.94
CA ILE A 45 -3.16 0.01 -9.72
C ILE A 45 -4.02 0.85 -10.64
N THR A 46 -4.81 1.75 -10.08
CA THR A 46 -5.71 2.64 -10.81
C THR A 46 -5.31 4.09 -10.56
N LYS A 47 -5.21 4.89 -11.60
CA LYS A 47 -5.17 6.35 -11.47
C LYS A 47 -6.59 6.83 -11.22
N VAL A 48 -6.78 7.58 -10.13
CA VAL A 48 -8.08 8.10 -9.71
C VAL A 48 -8.15 9.59 -10.06
N GLY A 49 -9.19 10.00 -10.77
CA GLY A 49 -9.38 11.38 -11.22
C GLY A 49 -8.57 11.75 -12.47
N ASP A 50 -8.82 12.96 -12.95
CA ASP A 50 -8.21 13.51 -14.16
C ASP A 50 -6.88 14.23 -13.90
N SER A 51 -6.38 14.20 -12.67
CA SER A 51 -5.13 14.87 -12.33
C SER A 51 -3.98 14.25 -13.11
N GLU A 52 -3.48 14.97 -14.10
CA GLU A 52 -2.20 14.62 -14.69
C GLU A 52 -1.16 14.54 -13.56
N PHE A 53 -0.31 13.52 -13.59
CA PHE A 53 0.89 13.49 -12.75
C PHE A 53 1.87 14.54 -13.28
N ILE A 54 1.46 15.82 -13.17
CA ILE A 54 2.24 16.99 -13.57
C ILE A 54 2.98 17.55 -12.34
N GLY A 55 3.25 16.74 -11.40
CA GLY A 55 4.21 17.16 -10.41
C GLY A 55 5.61 17.11 -11.01
N ALA A 56 6.47 18.06 -10.65
CA ALA A 56 7.89 17.84 -10.71
C ALA A 56 8.18 16.45 -10.12
N PRO A 57 9.21 15.73 -10.57
CA PRO A 57 9.50 14.36 -10.10
C PRO A 57 9.60 14.23 -8.57
N ASP A 58 9.62 15.34 -7.87
CA ASP A 58 9.87 15.46 -6.43
C ASP A 58 8.64 15.90 -5.61
N GLN A 59 7.45 16.06 -6.24
CA GLN A 59 6.25 16.46 -5.47
C GLN A 59 5.64 15.30 -4.67
N PRO A 60 5.22 15.58 -3.42
CA PRO A 60 4.47 14.64 -2.60
C PRO A 60 3.19 14.16 -3.28
N PHE A 61 2.81 12.91 -3.02
CA PHE A 61 1.56 12.33 -3.53
C PHE A 61 0.97 11.31 -2.58
N PHE A 62 -0.35 11.07 -2.72
CA PHE A 62 -1.10 10.13 -1.91
C PHE A 62 -1.62 8.97 -2.75
N THR A 63 -1.55 7.78 -2.16
CA THR A 63 -2.04 6.53 -2.74
C THR A 63 -2.94 5.82 -1.75
N LEU A 64 -4.14 5.46 -2.16
CA LEU A 64 -5.01 4.55 -1.40
C LEU A 64 -4.53 3.11 -1.59
N VAL A 65 -4.32 2.38 -0.51
CA VAL A 65 -4.18 0.91 -0.52
C VAL A 65 -5.46 0.33 0.08
N LEU A 66 -6.20 -0.40 -0.75
CA LEU A 66 -7.52 -0.93 -0.43
C LEU A 66 -7.52 -2.46 -0.54
N GLY A 67 -7.77 -3.12 0.56
CA GLY A 67 -8.10 -4.55 0.58
C GLY A 67 -9.61 -4.74 0.67
N ASN A 68 -10.19 -5.49 -0.26
CA ASN A 68 -11.61 -5.78 -0.25
C ASN A 68 -11.87 -7.28 0.00
N ASP A 69 -13.08 -7.61 0.40
CA ASP A 69 -13.52 -8.98 0.68
C ASP A 69 -14.06 -9.71 -0.56
N SER A 70 -13.93 -9.12 -1.76
CA SER A 70 -14.39 -9.74 -3.00
C SER A 70 -13.60 -11.01 -3.31
N ARG A 71 -14.28 -12.00 -3.90
CA ARG A 71 -13.66 -13.26 -4.32
C ARG A 71 -13.00 -13.15 -5.70
N SER A 72 -13.28 -12.08 -6.42
CA SER A 72 -12.74 -11.81 -7.75
C SER A 72 -12.12 -10.42 -7.80
N ILE A 73 -10.88 -10.31 -8.28
CA ILE A 73 -10.19 -9.02 -8.47
C ILE A 73 -10.88 -8.16 -9.55
N SER A 74 -11.67 -8.76 -10.41
CA SER A 74 -12.47 -8.05 -11.41
C SER A 74 -13.76 -7.43 -10.85
N GLU A 75 -14.15 -7.81 -9.64
CA GLU A 75 -15.31 -7.25 -8.93
C GLU A 75 -14.83 -6.20 -7.93
N ASP A 76 -14.76 -4.96 -8.38
CA ASP A 76 -14.30 -3.80 -7.58
C ASP A 76 -15.34 -3.30 -6.56
N THR A 77 -16.32 -4.14 -6.19
CA THR A 77 -17.51 -3.76 -5.44
C THR A 77 -17.63 -4.42 -4.06
N GLY A 78 -16.57 -5.05 -3.55
CA GLY A 78 -16.53 -5.58 -2.18
C GLY A 78 -16.46 -4.48 -1.12
N LEU A 79 -16.75 -4.82 0.14
CA LEU A 79 -16.51 -3.92 1.27
C LEU A 79 -15.01 -3.63 1.39
N GLY A 80 -14.65 -2.37 1.63
CA GLY A 80 -13.28 -1.98 1.90
C GLY A 80 -12.89 -2.34 3.35
N ASP A 81 -12.26 -3.48 3.53
CA ASP A 81 -11.94 -3.98 4.88
C ASP A 81 -10.54 -3.60 5.37
N ALA A 82 -9.63 -3.27 4.47
CA ALA A 82 -8.31 -2.71 4.76
C ALA A 82 -8.17 -1.39 4.00
N ILE A 83 -8.11 -0.28 4.72
CA ILE A 83 -8.10 1.07 4.15
C ILE A 83 -6.87 1.81 4.69
N HIS A 84 -5.90 2.05 3.80
CA HIS A 84 -4.65 2.73 4.16
C HIS A 84 -4.37 3.83 3.15
N VAL A 85 -4.09 5.03 3.64
CA VAL A 85 -3.62 6.12 2.79
C VAL A 85 -2.11 6.25 2.98
N VAL A 86 -1.37 6.00 1.91
CA VAL A 86 0.08 6.10 1.87
C VAL A 86 0.46 7.43 1.26
N GLY A 87 1.12 8.27 2.05
CA GLY A 87 1.79 9.47 1.59
C GLY A 87 3.25 9.18 1.25
N VAL A 88 3.72 9.71 0.16
CA VAL A 88 5.12 9.58 -0.29
C VAL A 88 5.66 10.95 -0.63
N ASN A 89 6.79 11.30 -0.04
CA ASN A 89 7.55 12.51 -0.36
C ASN A 89 8.83 12.12 -1.12
N PRO A 90 8.83 12.25 -2.44
CA PRO A 90 9.97 11.86 -3.25
C PRO A 90 11.23 12.69 -3.02
N ALA A 91 11.06 13.96 -2.62
CA ALA A 91 12.18 14.87 -2.38
C ALA A 91 13.01 14.45 -1.15
N THR A 92 12.34 13.90 -0.14
CA THR A 92 12.98 13.42 1.10
C THR A 92 13.22 11.91 1.13
N GLY A 93 12.57 11.16 0.24
CA GLY A 93 12.57 9.70 0.24
C GLY A 93 11.78 9.09 1.40
N GLN A 94 10.95 9.88 2.07
CA GLN A 94 10.12 9.45 3.20
C GLN A 94 8.73 9.02 2.75
N ALA A 95 8.10 8.18 3.56
CA ALA A 95 6.71 7.80 3.39
C ALA A 95 6.05 7.61 4.76
N SER A 96 4.72 7.76 4.77
CA SER A 96 3.90 7.53 5.96
C SER A 96 2.60 6.82 5.57
N ILE A 97 2.06 6.04 6.50
CA ILE A 97 0.79 5.32 6.31
C ILE A 97 -0.19 5.78 7.37
N LEU A 98 -1.33 6.33 6.94
CA LEU A 98 -2.49 6.53 7.78
C LEU A 98 -3.50 5.40 7.58
N ASN A 99 -3.78 4.69 8.65
CA ASN A 99 -4.76 3.61 8.67
C ASN A 99 -6.13 4.16 9.03
N VAL A 100 -7.14 3.80 8.26
CA VAL A 100 -8.53 4.18 8.50
C VAL A 100 -9.31 2.93 8.91
N PRO A 101 -9.74 2.80 10.18
CA PRO A 101 -10.61 1.71 10.59
C PRO A 101 -11.87 1.67 9.71
N ARG A 102 -12.27 0.51 9.26
CA ARG A 102 -13.35 0.35 8.27
C ARG A 102 -14.70 0.89 8.74
N ASP A 103 -14.91 0.88 10.06
CA ASP A 103 -16.16 1.34 10.70
C ASP A 103 -16.15 2.85 11.01
N THR A 104 -15.11 3.58 10.58
CA THR A 104 -15.02 5.05 10.71
C THR A 104 -16.19 5.71 9.98
N GLU A 105 -16.80 6.68 10.61
CA GLU A 105 -17.88 7.49 10.02
C GLU A 105 -17.34 8.38 8.90
N ALA A 106 -17.90 8.23 7.71
CA ALA A 106 -17.49 9.01 6.54
C ALA A 106 -18.11 10.42 6.56
N PRO A 107 -17.48 11.42 5.94
CA PRO A 107 -18.07 12.76 5.76
C PRO A 107 -19.43 12.76 5.07
N GLY A 108 -19.73 11.76 4.24
CA GLY A 108 -21.03 11.54 3.60
C GLY A 108 -22.04 10.80 4.46
N GLY A 109 -21.69 10.45 5.71
CA GLY A 109 -22.49 9.65 6.62
C GLY A 109 -22.33 8.14 6.42
N GLY A 110 -22.55 7.37 7.48
CA GLY A 110 -22.38 5.91 7.48
C GLY A 110 -20.91 5.48 7.55
N LYS A 111 -20.67 4.17 7.46
CA LYS A 111 -19.32 3.60 7.54
C LYS A 111 -18.54 3.82 6.26
N ILE A 112 -17.26 4.18 6.40
CA ILE A 112 -16.36 4.44 5.27
C ILE A 112 -16.24 3.23 4.34
N ASN A 113 -16.19 2.01 4.86
CA ASN A 113 -16.03 0.79 4.07
C ASN A 113 -17.17 0.54 3.07
N ALA A 114 -18.40 1.03 3.37
CA ALA A 114 -19.54 0.85 2.51
C ALA A 114 -19.48 1.68 1.22
N PHE A 115 -18.67 2.72 1.18
CA PHE A 115 -18.55 3.57 -0.02
C PHE A 115 -17.92 2.81 -1.19
N ASN A 116 -17.01 1.86 -0.93
CA ASN A 116 -16.47 1.03 -2.00
C ASN A 116 -17.54 0.13 -2.63
N SER A 117 -18.40 -0.50 -1.83
CA SER A 117 -19.48 -1.36 -2.37
C SER A 117 -20.60 -0.58 -3.04
N ASN A 118 -20.90 0.64 -2.59
CA ASN A 118 -22.04 1.43 -3.07
C ASN A 118 -21.73 2.33 -4.28
N GLY A 119 -20.48 2.77 -4.42
CA GLY A 119 -20.07 3.70 -5.48
C GLY A 119 -18.68 3.41 -6.04
N GLY A 120 -18.10 2.28 -5.66
CA GLY A 120 -16.78 1.85 -6.10
C GLY A 120 -15.64 2.73 -5.58
N LEU A 121 -14.48 2.53 -6.17
CA LEU A 121 -13.26 3.23 -5.82
C LEU A 121 -13.39 4.78 -5.86
N PRO A 122 -14.07 5.42 -6.84
CA PRO A 122 -14.24 6.87 -6.85
C PRO A 122 -14.96 7.41 -5.62
N ALA A 123 -16.02 6.74 -5.17
CA ALA A 123 -16.77 7.17 -3.99
C ALA A 123 -15.93 7.03 -2.71
N MET A 124 -15.16 5.95 -2.57
CA MET A 124 -14.23 5.76 -1.45
C MET A 124 -13.18 6.87 -1.42
N VAL A 125 -12.54 7.15 -2.55
CA VAL A 125 -11.51 8.19 -2.67
C VAL A 125 -12.08 9.57 -2.34
N GLU A 126 -13.29 9.90 -2.81
CA GLU A 126 -13.94 11.17 -2.49
C GLU A 126 -14.11 11.35 -0.97
N GLN A 127 -14.58 10.31 -0.28
CA GLN A 127 -14.78 10.41 1.19
C GLN A 127 -13.44 10.60 1.92
N LEU A 128 -12.40 9.87 1.54
CA LEU A 128 -11.08 10.00 2.14
C LEU A 128 -10.44 11.36 1.85
N ASN A 129 -10.55 11.87 0.63
CA ASN A 129 -10.09 13.21 0.26
C ASN A 129 -10.77 14.30 1.11
N ARG A 130 -12.10 14.20 1.29
CA ARG A 130 -12.88 15.13 2.13
C ARG A 130 -12.52 15.02 3.61
N MET A 131 -12.26 13.80 4.11
CA MET A 131 -11.91 13.54 5.49
C MET A 131 -10.56 14.13 5.87
N MET A 132 -9.55 13.96 4.99
CA MET A 132 -8.16 14.28 5.28
C MET A 132 -7.68 15.60 4.66
N GLY A 133 -8.46 16.23 3.78
CA GLY A 133 -8.05 17.45 3.07
C GLY A 133 -6.94 17.23 2.04
N ILE A 134 -6.84 16.02 1.47
CA ILE A 134 -5.81 15.61 0.50
C ILE A 134 -6.40 15.31 -0.87
N GLU A 135 -5.55 15.06 -1.86
CA GLU A 135 -5.92 14.55 -3.17
C GLU A 135 -5.21 13.20 -3.43
N ILE A 136 -5.94 12.10 -3.27
CA ILE A 136 -5.46 10.77 -3.61
C ILE A 136 -5.38 10.66 -5.14
N LYS A 137 -4.21 10.31 -5.65
CA LYS A 137 -3.95 10.21 -7.10
C LYS A 137 -3.97 8.79 -7.63
N TYR A 138 -3.63 7.84 -6.78
CA TYR A 138 -3.55 6.44 -7.15
C TYR A 138 -4.27 5.58 -6.13
N ALA A 139 -4.78 4.43 -6.58
CA ALA A 139 -5.28 3.40 -5.70
C ALA A 139 -4.68 2.04 -6.08
N ILE A 140 -4.25 1.32 -5.08
CA ILE A 140 -3.80 -0.07 -5.17
C ILE A 140 -4.90 -0.90 -4.52
N THR A 141 -5.56 -1.77 -5.29
CA THR A 141 -6.63 -2.63 -4.78
C THR A 141 -6.21 -4.09 -4.84
N THR A 142 -6.50 -4.84 -3.78
CA THR A 142 -6.28 -6.28 -3.69
C THR A 142 -7.45 -6.96 -2.99
N ASN A 143 -7.54 -8.28 -3.15
CA ASN A 143 -8.44 -9.11 -2.37
C ASN A 143 -7.68 -10.24 -1.66
N PHE A 144 -8.37 -11.05 -0.88
CA PHE A 144 -7.77 -12.13 -0.10
C PHE A 144 -6.94 -13.09 -0.96
N THR A 145 -7.46 -13.49 -2.12
CA THR A 145 -6.77 -14.42 -3.02
C THR A 145 -5.51 -13.80 -3.61
N GLY A 146 -5.59 -12.56 -4.08
CA GLY A 146 -4.45 -11.83 -4.63
C GLY A 146 -3.37 -11.56 -3.58
N PHE A 147 -3.78 -11.17 -2.38
CA PHE A 147 -2.88 -10.95 -1.26
C PHE A 147 -2.12 -12.22 -0.86
N MET A 148 -2.84 -13.34 -0.65
CA MET A 148 -2.19 -14.63 -0.32
C MET A 148 -1.23 -15.07 -1.43
N ALA A 149 -1.66 -14.98 -2.70
CA ALA A 149 -0.82 -15.37 -3.83
C ALA A 149 0.46 -14.53 -3.93
N MET A 150 0.39 -13.24 -3.65
CA MET A 150 1.56 -12.36 -3.59
C MET A 150 2.53 -12.83 -2.50
N VAL A 151 2.04 -13.03 -1.29
CA VAL A 151 2.88 -13.46 -0.16
C VAL A 151 3.57 -14.79 -0.43
N ASP A 152 2.85 -15.76 -0.98
CA ASP A 152 3.40 -17.08 -1.29
C ASP A 152 4.45 -17.00 -2.41
N GLU A 153 4.19 -16.24 -3.49
CA GLU A 153 5.10 -16.11 -4.63
C GLU A 153 6.42 -15.42 -4.26
N ILE A 154 6.39 -14.46 -3.33
CA ILE A 154 7.62 -13.83 -2.82
C ILE A 154 8.35 -14.68 -1.77
N GLY A 155 7.83 -15.87 -1.47
CA GLY A 155 8.44 -16.80 -0.53
C GLY A 155 8.16 -16.48 0.94
N GLY A 156 7.06 -15.79 1.23
CA GLY A 156 6.63 -15.38 2.57
C GLY A 156 7.10 -13.98 2.97
N ILE A 157 6.54 -13.48 4.06
CA ILE A 157 6.86 -12.18 4.66
C ILE A 157 7.51 -12.39 6.02
N ASP A 158 8.68 -11.79 6.22
CA ASP A 158 9.31 -11.74 7.54
C ASP A 158 8.67 -10.60 8.35
N ILE A 159 8.10 -10.94 9.51
CA ILE A 159 7.37 -10.00 10.36
C ILE A 159 7.72 -10.22 11.83
N ASP A 160 7.79 -9.12 12.57
CA ASP A 160 7.85 -9.16 14.03
C ASP A 160 6.43 -9.07 14.59
N VAL A 161 5.93 -10.21 15.10
CA VAL A 161 4.57 -10.34 15.62
C VAL A 161 4.51 -9.65 16.98
N PRO A 162 3.66 -8.61 17.16
CA PRO A 162 3.52 -7.97 18.46
C PRO A 162 2.83 -8.90 19.45
N PRO A 163 3.11 -8.79 20.76
CA PRO A 163 2.33 -9.48 21.76
C PRO A 163 0.90 -8.96 21.82
N VAL A 164 -0.04 -9.83 22.11
CA VAL A 164 -1.40 -9.45 22.52
C VAL A 164 -1.31 -8.82 23.91
N THR A 165 -2.03 -7.73 24.15
CA THR A 165 -1.98 -7.04 25.45
C THR A 165 -2.81 -7.72 26.53
N GLU A 166 -3.64 -8.67 26.15
CA GLU A 166 -4.57 -9.40 27.00
C GLU A 166 -4.19 -10.89 27.06
N GLY A 167 -4.62 -11.59 28.10
CA GLY A 167 -4.35 -13.02 28.28
C GLY A 167 -2.88 -13.36 28.52
N ASP A 168 -2.39 -14.38 27.83
CA ASP A 168 -0.99 -14.86 27.91
C ASP A 168 -0.03 -14.18 26.93
N GLY A 169 -0.51 -13.17 26.22
CA GLY A 169 0.25 -12.41 25.22
C GLY A 169 0.35 -13.07 23.85
N LYS A 170 -0.29 -14.21 23.64
CA LYS A 170 -0.27 -14.96 22.38
C LYS A 170 -1.53 -14.72 21.56
N TRP A 171 -1.40 -14.83 20.27
CA TRP A 171 -2.52 -14.80 19.34
C TRP A 171 -3.24 -16.13 19.30
N ASN A 172 -4.55 -16.13 19.56
CA ASN A 172 -5.34 -17.35 19.68
C ASN A 172 -6.78 -17.13 19.20
N ASP A 173 -6.98 -16.97 17.89
CA ASP A 173 -8.29 -16.75 17.30
C ASP A 173 -8.69 -17.85 16.32
N ASP A 174 -9.64 -18.69 16.72
CA ASP A 174 -10.24 -19.76 15.89
C ASP A 174 -11.00 -19.20 14.67
N ASN A 175 -11.54 -17.98 14.73
CA ASN A 175 -12.36 -17.43 13.65
C ASN A 175 -11.53 -17.01 12.45
N THR A 176 -10.29 -16.57 12.68
CA THR A 176 -9.38 -16.15 11.63
C THR A 176 -8.27 -17.17 11.35
N GLY A 177 -8.03 -18.08 12.28
CA GLY A 177 -6.90 -19.01 12.27
C GLY A 177 -5.57 -18.33 12.67
N ALA A 178 -5.66 -17.24 13.44
CA ALA A 178 -4.51 -16.51 13.94
C ALA A 178 -3.97 -17.17 15.22
N PHE A 179 -3.01 -18.07 15.06
CA PHE A 179 -2.31 -18.74 16.15
C PHE A 179 -0.82 -18.43 16.02
N PHE A 180 -0.35 -17.40 16.75
CA PHE A 180 1.01 -16.90 16.62
C PHE A 180 1.66 -16.66 17.97
N GLU A 181 2.94 -16.98 18.06
CA GLU A 181 3.80 -16.53 19.17
C GLU A 181 4.32 -15.12 18.84
N PRO A 182 4.47 -14.22 19.83
CA PRO A 182 5.13 -12.94 19.64
C PRO A 182 6.58 -13.08 19.18
N GLY A 183 7.07 -12.10 18.41
CA GLY A 183 8.45 -12.03 17.96
C GLY A 183 8.61 -12.34 16.47
N PRO A 184 9.87 -12.47 16.00
CA PRO A 184 10.18 -12.65 14.59
C PRO A 184 9.62 -13.97 14.03
N GLN A 185 8.83 -13.88 12.99
CA GLN A 185 8.24 -15.03 12.29
C GLN A 185 8.25 -14.80 10.78
N LYS A 186 8.13 -15.89 10.02
CA LYS A 186 7.95 -15.83 8.58
C LYS A 186 6.56 -16.37 8.23
N PHE A 187 5.72 -15.50 7.68
CA PHE A 187 4.35 -15.85 7.30
C PHE A 187 4.25 -16.27 5.84
N ASN A 188 3.52 -17.34 5.57
CA ASN A 188 2.96 -17.64 4.27
C ASN A 188 1.67 -16.84 4.03
N GLY A 189 1.06 -16.97 2.85
CA GLY A 189 -0.14 -16.22 2.47
C GLY A 189 -1.31 -16.42 3.42
N SER A 190 -1.58 -17.65 3.85
CA SER A 190 -2.64 -17.96 4.81
C SER A 190 -2.41 -17.33 6.18
N GLN A 191 -1.18 -17.40 6.69
CA GLN A 191 -0.81 -16.82 7.98
C GLN A 191 -0.88 -15.30 7.94
N ALA A 192 -0.36 -14.69 6.86
CA ALA A 192 -0.45 -13.24 6.66
C ALA A 192 -1.92 -12.77 6.58
N LEU A 193 -2.78 -13.54 5.90
CA LEU A 193 -4.21 -13.23 5.83
C LEU A 193 -4.88 -13.37 7.21
N ALA A 194 -4.61 -14.45 7.95
CA ALA A 194 -5.12 -14.64 9.30
C ALA A 194 -4.74 -13.47 10.21
N PHE A 195 -3.46 -13.09 10.23
CA PHE A 195 -2.94 -11.95 10.99
C PHE A 195 -3.61 -10.62 10.58
N SER A 196 -3.88 -10.41 9.29
CA SER A 196 -4.52 -9.19 8.78
C SER A 196 -6.00 -9.07 9.14
N ARG A 197 -6.64 -10.17 9.51
CA ARG A 197 -8.09 -10.23 9.79
C ARG A 197 -8.42 -10.28 11.28
N ASP A 198 -7.47 -10.68 12.11
CA ASP A 198 -7.69 -10.82 13.54
C ASP A 198 -8.02 -9.49 14.21
N ARG A 199 -9.02 -9.54 15.09
CA ARG A 199 -9.50 -8.45 15.94
C ARG A 199 -10.00 -8.96 17.30
N TYR A 200 -10.15 -10.26 17.44
CA TYR A 200 -10.80 -10.87 18.61
C TYR A 200 -9.83 -10.98 19.80
N ASP A 201 -8.55 -11.05 19.53
CA ASP A 201 -7.50 -10.98 20.57
C ASP A 201 -7.35 -9.56 21.17
N PHE A 202 -8.13 -8.57 20.68
CA PHE A 202 -8.06 -7.16 21.09
C PHE A 202 -9.47 -6.61 21.35
N GLU A 203 -10.10 -6.99 22.45
CA GLU A 203 -11.53 -6.73 22.75
C GLU A 203 -11.96 -5.26 22.61
N THR A 204 -11.15 -4.31 23.11
CA THR A 204 -11.48 -2.89 23.13
C THR A 204 -10.94 -2.10 21.94
N THR A 205 -9.90 -2.59 21.26
CA THR A 205 -9.19 -1.88 20.18
C THR A 205 -9.13 -2.68 18.88
N GLY A 206 -9.91 -3.76 18.77
CA GLY A 206 -9.78 -4.78 17.72
C GLY A 206 -9.68 -4.24 16.30
N ASP A 207 -10.54 -3.31 15.92
CA ASP A 207 -10.52 -2.75 14.55
C ASP A 207 -9.36 -1.78 14.32
N VAL A 208 -8.99 -1.01 15.34
CA VAL A 208 -7.83 -0.10 15.30
C VAL A 208 -6.53 -0.89 15.20
N THR A 209 -6.38 -1.91 16.06
CA THR A 209 -5.20 -2.78 16.08
C THR A 209 -5.09 -3.58 14.78
N ARG A 210 -6.20 -4.11 14.26
CA ARG A 210 -6.24 -4.78 12.96
C ARG A 210 -5.71 -3.88 11.84
N SER A 211 -6.18 -2.64 11.76
CA SER A 211 -5.72 -1.68 10.75
C SER A 211 -4.21 -1.42 10.85
N ALA A 212 -3.67 -1.27 12.06
CA ALA A 212 -2.23 -1.12 12.28
C ALA A 212 -1.44 -2.37 11.86
N ASN A 213 -1.97 -3.57 12.14
CA ASN A 213 -1.34 -4.84 11.75
C ASN A 213 -1.35 -5.06 10.24
N GLN A 214 -2.40 -4.64 9.54
CA GLN A 214 -2.44 -4.65 8.08
C GLN A 214 -1.33 -3.77 7.48
N ALA A 215 -1.11 -2.57 8.01
CA ALA A 215 -0.01 -1.71 7.56
C ALA A 215 1.38 -2.30 7.88
N ARG A 216 1.55 -3.00 9.02
CA ARG A 216 2.79 -3.75 9.29
C ARG A 216 3.09 -4.78 8.21
N LEU A 217 2.08 -5.50 7.72
CA LEU A 217 2.24 -6.44 6.61
C LEU A 217 2.63 -5.75 5.30
N ILE A 218 2.08 -4.57 5.00
CA ILE A 218 2.46 -3.78 3.82
C ILE A 218 3.95 -3.41 3.90
N ILE A 219 4.41 -2.92 5.05
CA ILE A 219 5.80 -2.53 5.28
C ILE A 219 6.72 -3.76 5.21
N ALA A 220 6.33 -4.86 5.83
CA ALA A 220 7.10 -6.11 5.84
C ALA A 220 7.20 -6.73 4.43
N ALA A 221 6.13 -6.69 3.63
CA ALA A 221 6.14 -7.12 2.24
C ALA A 221 7.11 -6.28 1.39
N LEU A 222 7.10 -4.95 1.56
CA LEU A 222 8.02 -4.05 0.90
C LEU A 222 9.48 -4.35 1.28
N ALA A 223 9.74 -4.56 2.58
CA ALA A 223 11.07 -4.92 3.07
C ALA A 223 11.57 -6.24 2.47
N THR A 224 10.71 -7.26 2.44
CA THR A 224 11.02 -8.57 1.85
C THR A 224 11.32 -8.45 0.36
N LEU A 225 10.49 -7.75 -0.39
CA LEU A 225 10.69 -7.53 -1.84
C LEU A 225 12.01 -6.82 -2.13
N ARG A 226 12.37 -5.82 -1.34
CA ARG A 226 13.64 -5.09 -1.50
C ARG A 226 14.85 -5.95 -1.16
N ALA A 227 14.79 -6.69 -0.06
CA ALA A 227 15.88 -7.58 0.36
C ALA A 227 16.19 -8.67 -0.68
N GLN A 228 15.15 -9.19 -1.34
CA GLN A 228 15.27 -10.22 -2.36
C GLN A 228 15.74 -9.70 -3.73
N ASN A 229 15.62 -8.39 -3.97
CA ASN A 229 15.89 -7.79 -5.27
C ASN A 229 16.91 -6.63 -5.17
N PRO A 230 18.13 -6.88 -4.66
CA PRO A 230 19.13 -5.83 -4.49
C PRO A 230 19.68 -5.36 -5.83
N GLY A 231 19.95 -4.04 -5.93
CA GLY A 231 20.59 -3.41 -7.07
C GLY A 231 19.76 -3.38 -8.35
N ASP A 232 20.37 -2.94 -9.44
CA ASP A 232 19.68 -2.71 -10.72
C ASP A 232 19.09 -3.99 -11.33
N THR A 233 19.84 -5.10 -11.24
CA THR A 233 19.37 -6.40 -11.75
C THR A 233 18.17 -6.91 -10.96
N GLY A 234 18.18 -6.75 -9.64
CA GLY A 234 17.05 -7.08 -8.77
C GLY A 234 15.83 -6.23 -9.10
N THR A 235 16.03 -4.93 -9.32
CA THR A 235 14.97 -4.01 -9.76
C THR A 235 14.29 -4.46 -11.05
N LEU A 236 15.09 -4.86 -12.05
CA LEU A 236 14.56 -5.38 -13.32
C LEU A 236 13.76 -6.68 -13.14
N LYS A 237 14.28 -7.60 -12.32
CA LYS A 237 13.59 -8.85 -11.99
C LYS A 237 12.26 -8.60 -11.29
N LEU A 238 12.23 -7.69 -10.32
CA LEU A 238 11.00 -7.32 -9.62
C LEU A 238 10.00 -6.66 -10.57
N ALA A 239 10.43 -5.74 -11.43
CA ALA A 239 9.57 -5.13 -12.43
C ALA A 239 8.96 -6.16 -13.38
N ALA A 240 9.74 -7.14 -13.83
CA ALA A 240 9.25 -8.23 -14.67
C ALA A 240 8.27 -9.15 -13.92
N THR A 241 8.47 -9.38 -12.63
CA THR A 241 7.54 -10.14 -11.78
C THR A 241 6.22 -9.38 -11.60
N LEU A 242 6.29 -8.11 -11.22
CA LEU A 242 5.11 -7.25 -11.06
C LEU A 242 4.29 -7.14 -12.35
N ALA A 243 4.96 -7.01 -13.50
CA ALA A 243 4.27 -6.93 -14.81
C ALA A 243 3.40 -8.16 -15.12
N ARG A 244 3.68 -9.31 -14.52
CA ARG A 244 2.88 -10.55 -14.68
C ARG A 244 1.67 -10.62 -13.75
N HIS A 245 1.71 -9.91 -12.62
CA HIS A 245 0.76 -10.08 -11.51
C HIS A 245 -0.01 -8.80 -11.18
N VAL A 246 0.34 -7.67 -11.80
CA VAL A 246 -0.31 -6.38 -11.56
C VAL A 246 -1.10 -5.96 -12.79
N THR A 247 -2.34 -5.55 -12.58
CA THR A 247 -3.14 -4.88 -13.62
C THR A 247 -3.09 -3.36 -13.40
N THR A 248 -3.13 -2.59 -14.47
CA THR A 248 -3.09 -1.12 -14.39
C THR A 248 -4.25 -0.52 -15.17
N GLN A 249 -4.84 0.55 -14.62
CA GLN A 249 -5.93 1.28 -15.24
C GLN A 249 -5.59 2.78 -15.26
N ASN A 250 -5.75 3.40 -16.42
CA ASN A 250 -5.54 4.84 -16.62
C ASN A 250 -4.14 5.36 -16.27
N LEU A 251 -3.12 4.50 -16.25
CA LEU A 251 -1.73 4.88 -15.98
C LEU A 251 -0.92 4.90 -17.27
N SER A 252 -0.10 5.95 -17.42
CA SER A 252 0.97 5.98 -18.41
C SER A 252 2.16 5.12 -17.98
N LEU A 253 3.00 4.71 -18.93
CA LEU A 253 4.23 3.98 -18.63
C LEU A 253 5.18 4.76 -17.72
N SER A 254 5.20 6.09 -17.84
CA SER A 254 6.01 6.97 -16.98
C SER A 254 5.52 6.97 -15.53
N GLU A 255 4.22 6.90 -15.30
CA GLU A 255 3.62 6.79 -13.96
C GLU A 255 3.92 5.43 -13.33
N ILE A 256 3.75 4.34 -14.07
CA ILE A 256 4.10 2.99 -13.61
C ILE A 256 5.58 2.93 -13.20
N TYR A 257 6.47 3.47 -14.03
CA TYR A 257 7.89 3.53 -13.71
C TYR A 257 8.18 4.32 -12.44
N ARG A 258 7.55 5.49 -12.28
CA ARG A 258 7.73 6.34 -11.10
C ARG A 258 7.24 5.65 -9.83
N LEU A 259 6.03 5.10 -9.84
CA LEU A 259 5.49 4.36 -8.70
C LEU A 259 6.37 3.17 -8.31
N GLY A 260 6.82 2.39 -9.31
CA GLY A 260 7.74 1.27 -9.08
C GLY A 260 9.09 1.73 -8.51
N ARG A 261 9.64 2.83 -9.02
CA ARG A 261 10.88 3.41 -8.49
C ARG A 261 10.73 3.83 -7.03
N PHE A 262 9.61 4.47 -6.67
CA PHE A 262 9.36 4.84 -5.27
C PHE A 262 9.25 3.63 -4.37
N ALA A 263 8.48 2.63 -4.74
CA ALA A 263 8.37 1.40 -3.95
C ALA A 263 9.74 0.76 -3.69
N LEU A 264 10.71 0.95 -4.58
CA LEU A 264 12.05 0.40 -4.44
C LEU A 264 13.04 1.31 -3.70
N THR A 265 12.79 2.63 -3.66
CA THR A 265 13.70 3.60 -3.03
C THR A 265 13.33 3.97 -1.61
N VAL A 266 12.05 3.93 -1.24
CA VAL A 266 11.60 4.21 0.12
C VAL A 266 12.19 3.18 1.08
N ASP A 267 12.80 3.64 2.16
CA ASP A 267 13.31 2.78 3.23
C ASP A 267 12.16 2.31 4.12
N PRO A 268 11.85 0.98 4.16
CA PRO A 268 10.77 0.48 4.98
C PRO A 268 10.94 0.77 6.48
N THR A 269 12.17 0.93 6.95
CA THR A 269 12.47 1.13 8.38
C THR A 269 12.10 2.51 8.90
N VAL A 270 11.93 3.49 7.99
CA VAL A 270 11.56 4.87 8.35
C VAL A 270 10.09 5.20 8.03
N ILE A 271 9.32 4.24 7.53
CA ILE A 271 7.90 4.44 7.26
C ILE A 271 7.14 4.57 8.58
N LYS A 272 6.58 5.75 8.83
CA LYS A 272 5.67 5.96 9.96
C LYS A 272 4.31 5.33 9.66
N ASN A 273 3.79 4.59 10.62
CA ASN A 273 2.52 3.87 10.53
C ASN A 273 1.64 4.29 11.70
N LEU A 274 0.60 5.06 11.45
CA LEU A 274 -0.36 5.52 12.44
C LEU A 274 -1.79 5.18 12.04
N THR A 275 -2.61 4.85 13.01
CA THR A 275 -4.06 4.75 12.81
C THR A 275 -4.68 6.09 13.21
N ILE A 276 -5.61 6.58 12.39
CA ILE A 276 -6.31 7.84 12.71
C ILE A 276 -7.01 7.70 14.07
N PRO A 277 -6.99 8.75 14.90
CA PRO A 277 -7.71 8.71 16.16
C PRO A 277 -9.21 8.58 15.92
N VAL A 278 -9.80 7.54 16.48
CA VAL A 278 -11.24 7.27 16.43
C VAL A 278 -11.77 6.98 17.81
N GLY A 279 -13.03 7.26 18.03
CA GLY A 279 -13.71 7.04 19.31
C GLY A 279 -15.13 6.54 19.12
N GLY A 280 -15.89 6.49 20.23
CA GLY A 280 -17.29 6.10 20.20
C GLY A 280 -18.11 7.03 19.30
N GLY A 281 -18.81 6.43 18.34
CA GLY A 281 -19.71 7.14 17.42
C GLY A 281 -21.17 6.75 17.64
N SER A 282 -22.00 6.98 16.63
CA SER A 282 -23.42 6.60 16.67
C SER A 282 -23.57 5.12 16.30
N GLY A 283 -24.10 4.33 17.22
CA GLY A 283 -24.30 2.88 17.03
C GLY A 283 -22.98 2.12 16.93
N THR A 284 -22.74 1.45 15.80
CA THR A 284 -21.49 0.71 15.53
C THR A 284 -20.45 1.50 14.73
N ASN A 285 -20.68 2.79 14.48
CA ASN A 285 -19.74 3.65 13.78
C ASN A 285 -18.67 4.16 14.75
N LEU A 286 -17.48 4.43 14.22
CA LEU A 286 -16.38 5.09 14.93
C LEU A 286 -16.31 6.54 14.47
N SER A 287 -16.48 7.49 15.38
CA SER A 287 -16.29 8.92 15.07
C SER A 287 -14.82 9.26 14.99
N VAL A 288 -14.44 10.13 14.08
CA VAL A 288 -13.10 10.71 14.01
C VAL A 288 -12.85 11.51 15.29
N GLY A 289 -11.79 11.15 16.00
CA GLY A 289 -11.50 11.63 17.35
C GLY A 289 -10.73 12.95 17.39
N ALA A 290 -10.53 13.44 18.61
CA ALA A 290 -9.68 14.62 18.86
C ALA A 290 -8.23 14.39 18.37
N GLY A 291 -7.60 15.42 17.85
CA GLY A 291 -6.23 15.34 17.27
C GLY A 291 -6.18 14.93 15.81
N ALA A 292 -7.27 14.39 15.25
CA ALA A 292 -7.29 14.00 13.85
C ALA A 292 -7.04 15.16 12.89
N SER A 293 -7.55 16.35 13.21
CA SER A 293 -7.34 17.55 12.37
C SER A 293 -5.87 17.94 12.27
N GLU A 294 -5.14 17.84 13.39
CA GLU A 294 -3.69 18.15 13.43
C GLU A 294 -2.92 17.06 12.65
N LEU A 295 -3.26 15.79 12.87
CA LEU A 295 -2.68 14.67 12.15
C LEU A 295 -2.90 14.79 10.63
N PHE A 296 -4.12 15.13 10.20
CA PHE A 296 -4.43 15.31 8.79
C PHE A 296 -3.71 16.51 8.18
N SER A 297 -3.56 17.61 8.94
CA SER A 297 -2.82 18.78 8.48
C SER A 297 -1.33 18.48 8.30
N ASP A 298 -0.71 17.76 9.26
CA ASP A 298 0.69 17.31 9.17
C ASP A 298 0.91 16.34 7.99
N PHE A 299 -0.06 15.46 7.73
CA PHE A 299 0.03 14.53 6.62
C PHE A 299 -0.21 15.18 5.25
N ALA A 300 -1.07 16.21 5.19
CA ALA A 300 -1.48 16.84 3.94
C ALA A 300 -0.44 17.79 3.36
N ASP A 301 0.44 18.36 4.18
CA ASP A 301 1.37 19.41 3.76
C ASP A 301 2.53 18.87 2.91
N ASP A 302 3.06 17.69 3.25
CA ASP A 302 4.19 17.10 2.53
C ASP A 302 4.12 15.57 2.33
N ALA A 303 2.95 14.97 2.58
CA ALA A 303 2.66 13.53 2.51
C ALA A 303 3.47 12.68 3.50
N THR A 304 3.98 13.27 4.57
CA THR A 304 4.67 12.57 5.66
C THR A 304 4.11 12.98 7.03
N LEU A 305 4.51 12.28 8.07
CA LEU A 305 4.14 12.59 9.44
C LEU A 305 5.40 13.08 10.17
N GLN A 306 5.58 14.39 10.30
CA GLN A 306 6.78 14.97 10.90
C GLN A 306 6.63 15.14 12.41
N ASN A 307 5.45 15.54 12.85
CA ASN A 307 5.17 15.91 14.23
C ASN A 307 4.44 14.82 15.03
N HIS A 308 4.30 13.63 14.46
CA HIS A 308 3.55 12.52 15.06
C HIS A 308 4.36 11.22 15.14
#